data_f2b5ed62cf132ae5df8447dca1642c26
#
_entry.id   f2b5ed62cf132ae5df8447dca1642c26
#
_cell.length_a   1.000
_cell.length_b   1.000
_cell.length_c   1.000
_cell.angle_alpha   90.00
_cell.angle_beta   90.00
_cell.angle_gamma   90.00
#
_symmetry.space_group_name_H-M   'P 1'
#
loop_
_entity.id
_entity.type
_entity.pdbx_description
1 polymer ?
#
loop_
_entity_poly.entity_id
_entity_poly.type
_entity_poly.pdbx_seq_one_letter_code
_entity_poly.pdbx_strand_id
1 'polypeptide(L)'
;MIGIAIRPGRYSYALIERRGEFVVNIPTKDLLNQTEYCGVISGRDVDKFSKSGLTPQPSSKVAPPLIRECPVNLECKVRKKIRLGSHDLFIGEVVSLHVEEDLLDSRGDVDFSKTCAMTYMHVGYWEIGNRLK
;
A
#
# COMPACT_ATOMS: atom_id res chain seq x y z
N MET A 1 -2.44 13.22 3.11
CA MET A 1 -2.53 12.40 4.34
C MET A 1 -3.23 11.08 4.03
N ILE A 2 -2.76 9.97 4.60
CA ILE A 2 -3.36 8.62 4.47
C ILE A 2 -3.57 8.03 5.86
N GLY A 3 -4.69 7.35 6.06
CA GLY A 3 -4.97 6.60 7.27
C GLY A 3 -4.94 5.09 7.01
N ILE A 4 -4.22 4.33 7.83
CA ILE A 4 -4.20 2.87 7.82
C ILE A 4 -4.59 2.33 9.19
N ALA A 5 -5.59 1.44 9.22
CA ALA A 5 -6.07 0.80 10.44
C ALA A 5 -5.47 -0.60 10.56
N ILE A 6 -4.71 -0.87 11.63
CA ILE A 6 -3.99 -2.13 11.80
C ILE A 6 -4.25 -2.69 13.20
N ARG A 7 -4.50 -4.00 13.28
CA ARG A 7 -4.62 -4.70 14.57
C ARG A 7 -3.25 -4.75 15.26
N PRO A 8 -3.16 -4.45 16.58
CA PRO A 8 -1.90 -4.50 17.33
C PRO A 8 -1.14 -5.83 17.25
N GLY A 9 -1.84 -6.95 17.08
CA GLY A 9 -1.23 -8.28 16.93
C GLY A 9 -0.58 -8.56 15.57
N ARG A 10 -0.77 -7.72 14.56
CA ARG A 10 -0.15 -7.91 13.24
C ARG A 10 1.34 -7.56 13.24
N TYR A 11 2.14 -8.29 12.47
CA TYR A 11 3.57 -8.05 12.38
C TYR A 11 3.91 -6.65 11.85
N SER A 12 3.19 -6.19 10.84
CA SER A 12 3.32 -4.84 10.28
C SER A 12 3.06 -3.73 11.30
N TYR A 13 2.16 -3.96 12.28
CA TYR A 13 1.91 -3.00 13.36
C TYR A 13 3.20 -2.67 14.12
N ALA A 14 3.90 -3.68 14.63
CA ALA A 14 5.14 -3.50 15.39
C ALA A 14 6.25 -2.83 14.55
N LEU A 15 6.31 -3.13 13.25
CA LEU A 15 7.28 -2.51 12.34
C LEU A 15 7.00 -1.02 12.16
N ILE A 16 5.73 -0.66 11.89
CA ILE A 16 5.31 0.73 11.69
C ILE A 16 5.42 1.53 12.99
N GLU A 17 5.00 0.96 14.13
CA GLU A 17 5.11 1.62 15.43
C GLU A 17 6.56 1.94 15.79
N ARG A 18 7.48 1.03 15.51
CA ARG A 18 8.91 1.22 15.79
C ARG A 18 9.60 2.22 14.85
N ARG A 19 9.25 2.20 13.54
CA ARG A 19 9.91 3.02 12.53
C ARG A 19 9.26 4.38 12.33
N GLY A 20 7.95 4.49 12.58
CA GLY A 20 7.20 5.68 12.26
C GLY A 20 7.02 5.91 10.76
N GLU A 21 7.18 4.87 9.95
CA GLU A 21 7.19 4.95 8.48
C GLU A 21 6.49 3.75 7.86
N PHE A 22 5.83 3.97 6.72
CA PHE A 22 5.26 2.90 5.89
C PHE A 22 5.16 3.33 4.44
N VAL A 23 5.00 2.37 3.54
CA VAL A 23 4.68 2.61 2.13
C VAL A 23 3.32 1.99 1.81
N VAL A 24 2.48 2.74 1.10
CA VAL A 24 1.26 2.21 0.48
C VAL A 24 1.56 1.94 -0.98
N ASN A 25 1.55 0.66 -1.35
CA ASN A 25 1.74 0.22 -2.72
C ASN A 25 0.36 -0.16 -3.27
N ILE A 26 -0.09 0.49 -4.35
CA ILE A 26 -1.42 0.27 -4.95
C ILE A 26 -1.29 -0.83 -6.02
N PRO A 27 -1.84 -2.03 -5.77
CA PRO A 27 -1.74 -3.12 -6.71
C PRO A 27 -2.76 -2.98 -7.85
N THR A 28 -2.41 -3.52 -9.01
CA THR A 28 -3.33 -3.75 -10.13
C THR A 28 -4.08 -5.06 -9.94
N LYS A 29 -5.14 -5.29 -10.73
CA LYS A 29 -5.89 -6.56 -10.75
C LYS A 29 -5.01 -7.77 -11.07
N ASP A 30 -3.94 -7.60 -11.83
CA ASP A 30 -3.00 -8.68 -12.17
C ASP A 30 -2.20 -9.18 -10.97
N LEU A 31 -2.14 -8.38 -9.88
CA LEU A 31 -1.51 -8.72 -8.62
C LEU A 31 -2.49 -9.27 -7.56
N LEU A 32 -3.71 -9.67 -7.98
CA LEU A 32 -4.74 -10.14 -7.04
C LEU A 32 -4.23 -11.29 -6.15
N ASN A 33 -3.63 -12.32 -6.72
CA ASN A 33 -3.14 -13.48 -5.98
C ASN A 33 -2.04 -13.11 -4.98
N GLN A 34 -1.10 -12.24 -5.38
CA GLN A 34 -0.04 -11.75 -4.52
C GLN A 34 -0.59 -10.89 -3.38
N THR A 35 -1.58 -10.05 -3.67
CA THR A 35 -2.25 -9.18 -2.69
C THR A 35 -2.96 -10.02 -1.63
N GLU A 36 -3.73 -11.02 -2.05
CA GLU A 36 -4.42 -11.95 -1.16
C GLU A 36 -3.43 -12.75 -0.31
N TYR A 37 -2.41 -13.34 -0.93
CA TYR A 37 -1.33 -14.05 -0.24
C TYR A 37 -0.70 -13.17 0.85
N CYS A 38 -0.33 -11.93 0.51
CA CYS A 38 0.27 -10.99 1.46
C CYS A 38 -0.68 -10.58 2.60
N GLY A 39 -1.99 -10.60 2.36
CA GLY A 39 -3.02 -10.30 3.37
C GLY A 39 -3.22 -11.43 4.38
N VAL A 40 -3.07 -12.68 3.96
CA VAL A 40 -3.32 -13.88 4.78
C VAL A 40 -2.08 -14.31 5.56
N ILE A 41 -0.92 -14.41 4.90
CA ILE A 41 0.30 -14.94 5.50
C ILE A 41 1.04 -13.87 6.30
N SER A 42 1.64 -14.26 7.44
CA SER A 42 2.43 -13.35 8.27
C SER A 42 3.88 -13.24 7.79
N GLY A 43 4.43 -12.03 7.73
CA GLY A 43 5.85 -11.80 7.49
C GLY A 43 6.77 -12.20 8.67
N ARG A 44 6.20 -12.71 9.79
CA ARG A 44 7.00 -13.38 10.85
C ARG A 44 7.45 -14.77 10.42
N ASP A 45 6.63 -15.44 9.62
CA ASP A 45 6.76 -16.86 9.32
C ASP A 45 7.47 -17.09 7.98
N VAL A 46 7.38 -16.10 7.07
CA VAL A 46 7.95 -16.20 5.72
C VAL A 46 8.49 -14.87 5.22
N ASP A 47 9.49 -14.93 4.34
CA ASP A 47 9.84 -13.81 3.46
C ASP A 47 8.81 -13.70 2.35
N LYS A 48 7.91 -12.70 2.49
CA LYS A 48 6.81 -12.49 1.54
C LYS A 48 7.28 -12.12 0.13
N PHE A 49 8.35 -11.34 0.00
CA PHE A 49 8.89 -10.97 -1.31
C PHE A 49 9.35 -12.20 -2.06
N SER A 50 10.18 -13.04 -1.42
CA SER A 50 10.66 -14.29 -2.01
C SER A 50 9.52 -15.23 -2.42
N LYS A 51 8.45 -15.32 -1.61
CA LYS A 51 7.34 -16.27 -1.84
C LYS A 51 6.28 -15.76 -2.82
N SER A 52 6.04 -14.45 -2.87
CA SER A 52 5.05 -13.86 -3.79
C SER A 52 5.63 -13.53 -5.18
N GLY A 53 6.95 -13.51 -5.33
CA GLY A 53 7.63 -13.06 -6.54
C GLY A 53 7.61 -11.53 -6.74
N LEU A 54 7.16 -10.76 -5.73
CA LEU A 54 7.20 -9.31 -5.77
C LEU A 54 8.63 -8.80 -5.55
N THR A 55 8.98 -7.70 -6.22
CA THR A 55 10.32 -7.14 -6.20
C THR A 55 10.37 -5.88 -5.32
N PRO A 56 11.11 -5.91 -4.19
CA PRO A 56 11.33 -4.70 -3.40
C PRO A 56 12.24 -3.72 -4.13
N GLN A 57 11.86 -2.45 -4.14
CA GLN A 57 12.70 -1.34 -4.61
C GLN A 57 12.99 -0.37 -3.46
N PRO A 58 14.18 0.25 -3.43
CA PRO A 58 14.50 1.28 -2.44
C PRO A 58 13.54 2.46 -2.55
N SER A 59 13.03 2.90 -1.41
CA SER A 59 12.30 4.17 -1.27
C SER A 59 13.26 5.37 -1.27
N SER A 60 12.75 6.55 -1.55
CA SER A 60 13.54 7.79 -1.62
C SER A 60 13.58 8.56 -0.29
N LYS A 61 12.55 8.47 0.54
CA LYS A 61 12.34 9.28 1.76
C LYS A 61 12.11 8.47 3.03
N VAL A 62 11.81 7.17 2.91
CA VAL A 62 11.53 6.27 4.04
C VAL A 62 12.30 4.96 3.90
N ALA A 63 12.40 4.19 4.98
CA ALA A 63 13.13 2.91 4.95
C ALA A 63 12.32 1.72 4.40
N PRO A 64 10.99 1.60 4.59
CA PRO A 64 10.20 0.54 3.96
C PRO A 64 10.26 0.61 2.43
N PRO A 65 10.40 -0.55 1.73
CA PRO A 65 10.57 -0.57 0.28
C PRO A 65 9.26 -0.27 -0.48
N LEU A 66 9.42 0.23 -1.70
CA LEU A 66 8.39 0.18 -2.74
C LEU A 66 8.24 -1.26 -3.24
N ILE A 67 7.13 -1.55 -3.91
CA ILE A 67 6.93 -2.77 -4.70
C ILE A 67 6.95 -2.38 -6.17
N ARG A 68 7.93 -2.90 -6.93
CA ARG A 68 8.15 -2.52 -8.34
C ARG A 68 6.93 -2.77 -9.22
N GLU A 69 6.21 -3.86 -8.98
CA GLU A 69 5.05 -4.27 -9.76
C GLU A 69 3.80 -3.42 -9.48
N CYS A 70 3.84 -2.57 -8.44
CA CYS A 70 2.77 -1.64 -8.13
C CYS A 70 3.02 -0.30 -8.82
N PRO A 71 2.17 0.13 -9.75
CA PRO A 71 2.42 1.32 -10.57
C PRO A 71 2.29 2.65 -9.80
N VAL A 72 1.69 2.61 -8.61
CA VAL A 72 1.56 3.77 -7.71
C VAL A 72 2.03 3.39 -6.32
N ASN A 73 3.00 4.13 -5.78
CA ASN A 73 3.57 3.90 -4.46
C ASN A 73 3.66 5.22 -3.67
N LEU A 74 3.18 5.22 -2.43
CA LEU A 74 3.14 6.40 -1.57
C LEU A 74 4.02 6.17 -0.34
N GLU A 75 5.09 6.91 -0.21
CA GLU A 75 5.96 6.90 0.96
C GLU A 75 5.37 7.78 2.06
N CYS A 76 5.23 7.24 3.26
CA CYS A 76 4.51 7.89 4.34
C CYS A 76 5.31 7.91 5.64
N LYS A 77 5.26 9.07 6.34
CA LYS A 77 5.72 9.23 7.73
C LYS A 77 4.54 9.36 8.67
N VAL A 78 4.51 8.56 9.73
CA VAL A 78 3.44 8.60 10.74
C VAL A 78 3.46 9.95 11.46
N ARG A 79 2.33 10.64 11.46
CA ARG A 79 2.12 11.89 12.21
C ARG A 79 1.30 11.69 13.47
N LYS A 80 0.39 10.72 13.46
CA LYS A 80 -0.47 10.43 14.62
C LYS A 80 -0.85 8.97 14.64
N LYS A 81 -0.95 8.42 15.86
CA LYS A 81 -1.59 7.11 16.12
C LYS A 81 -2.78 7.34 17.04
N ILE A 82 -3.92 6.73 16.71
CA ILE A 82 -5.15 6.79 17.49
C ILE A 82 -5.57 5.36 17.85
N ARG A 83 -5.72 5.08 19.14
CA ARG A 83 -6.19 3.78 19.63
C ARG A 83 -7.70 3.71 19.51
N LEU A 84 -8.21 2.69 18.79
CA LEU A 84 -9.64 2.52 18.52
C LEU A 84 -10.17 1.16 19.00
N GLY A 85 -9.47 0.50 19.91
CA GLY A 85 -9.85 -0.80 20.46
C GLY A 85 -9.32 -1.96 19.63
N SER A 86 -10.10 -2.50 18.71
CA SER A 86 -9.68 -3.65 17.87
C SER A 86 -8.56 -3.32 16.86
N HIS A 87 -8.48 -2.09 16.42
CA HIS A 87 -7.48 -1.57 15.49
C HIS A 87 -6.96 -0.22 16.00
N ASP A 88 -5.70 0.07 15.76
CA ASP A 88 -5.14 1.41 15.88
C ASP A 88 -5.06 2.05 14.49
N LEU A 89 -5.45 3.32 14.40
CA LEU A 89 -5.36 4.12 13.19
C LEU A 89 -4.03 4.90 13.18
N PHE A 90 -3.18 4.60 12.21
CA PHE A 90 -1.98 5.38 11.92
C PHE A 90 -2.31 6.40 10.83
N ILE A 91 -2.09 7.67 11.10
CA ILE A 91 -2.24 8.77 10.13
C ILE A 91 -0.85 9.15 9.64
N GLY A 92 -0.59 8.92 8.35
CA GLY A 92 0.65 9.21 7.67
C GLY A 92 0.57 10.42 6.75
N GLU A 93 1.61 11.23 6.77
CA GLU A 93 1.86 12.24 5.74
C GLU A 93 2.54 11.57 4.55
N VAL A 94 2.02 11.79 3.34
CA VAL A 94 2.67 11.38 2.10
C VAL A 94 3.86 12.31 1.86
N VAL A 95 5.08 11.77 1.91
CA VAL A 95 6.33 12.52 1.74
C VAL A 95 6.96 12.32 0.37
N SER A 96 6.52 11.31 -0.37
CA SER A 96 6.89 11.06 -1.77
C SER A 96 5.81 10.22 -2.46
N LEU A 97 5.58 10.49 -3.74
CA LEU A 97 4.68 9.73 -4.62
C LEU A 97 5.48 9.27 -5.82
N HIS A 98 5.42 7.98 -6.10
CA HIS A 98 5.99 7.35 -7.30
C HIS A 98 4.84 6.84 -8.16
N VAL A 99 4.84 7.21 -9.42
CA VAL A 99 3.80 6.85 -10.40
C VAL A 99 4.48 6.52 -11.73
N GLU A 100 4.02 5.47 -12.41
CA GLU A 100 4.45 5.18 -13.78
C GLU A 100 3.95 6.27 -14.74
N GLU A 101 4.82 6.71 -15.67
CA GLU A 101 4.56 7.87 -16.53
C GLU A 101 3.31 7.71 -17.41
N ASP A 102 3.02 6.50 -17.87
CA ASP A 102 1.86 6.18 -18.70
C ASP A 102 0.52 6.29 -17.97
N LEU A 103 0.54 6.33 -16.63
CA LEU A 103 -0.63 6.57 -15.79
C LEU A 103 -0.91 8.05 -15.56
N LEU A 104 -0.07 8.95 -16.02
CA LEU A 104 -0.31 10.38 -15.89
C LEU A 104 -1.24 10.89 -17.00
N ASP A 105 -2.07 11.87 -16.64
CA ASP A 105 -2.83 12.65 -17.60
C ASP A 105 -1.98 13.81 -18.18
N SER A 106 -2.56 14.57 -19.12
CA SER A 106 -1.87 15.72 -19.76
C SER A 106 -1.50 16.86 -18.80
N ARG A 107 -2.00 16.85 -17.56
CA ARG A 107 -1.69 17.83 -16.51
C ARG A 107 -0.66 17.29 -15.50
N GLY A 108 -0.26 16.02 -15.64
CA GLY A 108 0.62 15.33 -14.70
C GLY A 108 -0.09 14.80 -13.45
N ASP A 109 -1.43 14.73 -13.46
CA ASP A 109 -2.21 14.09 -12.40
C ASP A 109 -2.37 12.59 -12.69
N VAL A 110 -2.52 11.78 -11.64
CA VAL A 110 -2.74 10.33 -11.79
C VAL A 110 -4.12 10.06 -12.38
N ASP A 111 -4.16 9.42 -13.53
CA ASP A 111 -5.39 8.92 -14.14
C ASP A 111 -5.72 7.51 -13.62
N PHE A 112 -6.52 7.43 -12.58
CA PHE A 112 -6.91 6.16 -11.96
C PHE A 112 -7.69 5.23 -12.89
N SER A 113 -8.27 5.72 -13.99
CA SER A 113 -8.94 4.86 -14.98
C SER A 113 -7.96 3.95 -15.74
N LYS A 114 -6.68 4.34 -15.80
CA LYS A 114 -5.60 3.56 -16.41
C LYS A 114 -4.92 2.59 -15.47
N THR A 115 -5.07 2.77 -14.15
CA THR A 115 -4.30 2.02 -13.15
C THR A 115 -4.73 0.57 -13.00
N CYS A 116 -5.92 0.19 -13.46
CA CYS A 116 -6.53 -1.12 -13.17
C CYS A 116 -6.45 -1.48 -11.67
N ALA A 117 -6.53 -0.46 -10.81
CA ALA A 117 -6.38 -0.60 -9.37
C ALA A 117 -7.55 -1.39 -8.78
N MET A 118 -7.30 -2.07 -7.66
CA MET A 118 -8.30 -2.85 -6.95
C MET A 118 -8.72 -2.16 -5.66
N THR A 119 -9.95 -2.43 -5.25
CA THR A 119 -10.45 -2.16 -3.90
C THR A 119 -11.00 -3.43 -3.26
N TYR A 120 -10.90 -3.54 -1.93
CA TYR A 120 -11.48 -4.64 -1.18
C TYR A 120 -12.73 -4.14 -0.44
N MET A 121 -13.88 -4.67 -0.80
CA MET A 121 -15.17 -4.32 -0.19
C MET A 121 -16.02 -5.58 0.01
N HIS A 122 -16.66 -5.67 1.16
CA HIS A 122 -17.65 -6.70 1.46
C HIS A 122 -17.16 -8.12 1.08
N VAL A 123 -15.99 -8.50 1.64
CA VAL A 123 -15.34 -9.81 1.47
C VAL A 123 -14.94 -10.18 0.03
N GLY A 124 -14.76 -9.20 -0.85
CA GLY A 124 -14.33 -9.40 -2.23
C GLY A 124 -13.44 -8.28 -2.77
N TYR A 125 -12.72 -8.59 -3.82
CA TYR A 125 -11.94 -7.61 -4.57
C TYR A 125 -12.75 -7.11 -5.76
N TRP A 126 -12.66 -5.80 -6.02
CA TRP A 126 -13.35 -5.13 -7.10
C TRP A 126 -12.36 -4.28 -7.88
N GLU A 127 -12.49 -4.22 -9.19
CA GLU A 127 -11.73 -3.29 -10.02
C GLU A 127 -12.32 -1.88 -9.91
N ILE A 128 -11.45 -0.88 -9.78
CA ILE A 128 -11.87 0.53 -9.86
C ILE A 128 -12.18 0.85 -11.31
N GLY A 129 -13.42 1.26 -11.58
CA GLY A 129 -13.91 1.55 -12.93
C GLY A 129 -13.65 2.98 -13.38
N ASN A 130 -14.43 3.44 -14.37
CA ASN A 130 -14.29 4.73 -15.00
C ASN A 130 -14.60 5.91 -14.05
N ARG A 131 -13.97 7.05 -14.30
CA ARG A 131 -14.29 8.30 -13.63
C ARG A 131 -15.73 8.71 -13.92
N LEU A 132 -16.49 9.06 -12.89
CA LEU A 132 -17.89 9.45 -13.02
C LEU A 132 -18.08 10.97 -13.28
N LYS A 133 -17.14 11.82 -12.89
CA LYS A 133 -17.09 13.28 -13.13
C LYS A 133 -15.66 13.77 -13.24
#